data_1e5c9e59156676ce8dfcc11449858ebe
#
_entry.id   1e5c9e59156676ce8dfcc11449858ebe
#
_cell.length_a   1.000
_cell.length_b   1.000
_cell.length_c   1.000
_cell.angle_alpha   90.00
_cell.angle_beta   90.00
_cell.angle_gamma   90.00
#
_symmetry.space_group_name_H-M   'P 1'
#
loop_
_entity.id
_entity.type
_entity.pdbx_description
1 polymer ?
#
loop_
_entity_poly.entity_id
_entity_poly.type
_entity_poly.pdbx_seq_one_letter_code
_entity_poly.pdbx_strand_id
1 'polypeptide(L)'
;FHEKPFAGVNGSGKHNNWSMATDTGVNLLAPGKTPKTNLMFLTFFVNVIRAVDTYADLLRASIASAGNDHRLGANEAPPAIISVFVGKYLSEVLEAVEKRVTDKFDEQDEAILKLDLHKSIPELLLDNTDRNRTSPFAFTGNKFEFRAVGSSANCANAMTVLNAIMSETLAQFKKEVDALIEKGDKKEIAIMHVLQQYISESKKVLFEGDGYSDAWAQEAEKRGLPNVKTTPLALDAMVTKKAKALFESTGVYNHAELEARHEIELEKYIKKVQ
;
A
#
# COMPACT_ATOMS: atom_id res chain seq x y z
N PHE A 1 -12.16 6.10 -23.63
CA PHE A 1 -12.51 5.26 -22.48
C PHE A 1 -12.94 6.15 -21.32
N HIS A 2 -14.03 5.77 -20.67
CA HIS A 2 -14.60 6.50 -19.52
C HIS A 2 -14.52 5.65 -18.26
N GLU A 3 -14.43 6.28 -17.08
CA GLU A 3 -14.45 5.55 -15.81
C GLU A 3 -15.72 4.71 -15.71
N LYS A 4 -16.87 5.32 -15.98
CA LYS A 4 -18.16 4.63 -16.07
C LYS A 4 -19.14 5.52 -16.88
N PRO A 5 -19.40 5.21 -18.14
CA PRO A 5 -20.21 6.08 -19.02
C PRO A 5 -21.67 6.11 -18.59
N PHE A 6 -22.24 5.00 -18.10
CA PHE A 6 -23.65 4.89 -17.67
C PHE A 6 -23.79 3.93 -16.49
N ALA A 7 -24.86 4.07 -15.72
CA ALA A 7 -25.23 3.12 -14.68
C ALA A 7 -25.41 1.72 -15.29
N GLY A 8 -24.90 0.68 -14.62
CA GLY A 8 -24.99 -0.71 -15.09
C GLY A 8 -23.99 -1.13 -16.16
N VAL A 9 -23.18 -0.22 -16.70
CA VAL A 9 -22.12 -0.51 -17.67
C VAL A 9 -20.78 -0.62 -16.98
N ASN A 10 -19.88 -1.46 -17.49
CA ASN A 10 -18.51 -1.58 -16.99
C ASN A 10 -17.76 -0.26 -17.13
N GLY A 11 -17.02 0.10 -16.11
CA GLY A 11 -16.10 1.22 -16.15
C GLY A 11 -14.69 0.78 -16.56
N SER A 12 -13.81 1.75 -16.75
CA SER A 12 -12.38 1.48 -16.96
C SER A 12 -11.53 2.31 -16.02
N GLY A 13 -10.32 1.86 -15.79
CA GLY A 13 -9.35 2.51 -14.93
C GLY A 13 -7.93 2.38 -15.45
N LYS A 14 -6.99 2.96 -14.71
CA LYS A 14 -5.56 2.83 -14.94
C LYS A 14 -4.95 1.91 -13.92
N HIS A 15 -4.05 1.04 -14.36
CA HIS A 15 -3.13 0.34 -13.46
C HIS A 15 -1.90 1.23 -13.28
N ASN A 16 -1.86 1.95 -12.16
CA ASN A 16 -0.77 2.84 -11.83
C ASN A 16 0.37 2.03 -11.24
N ASN A 17 1.33 1.65 -12.07
CA ASN A 17 2.50 0.87 -11.65
C ASN A 17 3.46 1.78 -10.87
N TRP A 18 3.92 1.30 -9.73
CA TRP A 18 4.80 2.00 -8.83
C TRP A 18 5.87 1.08 -8.23
N SER A 19 7.11 1.53 -8.23
CA SER A 19 8.23 0.85 -7.60
C SER A 19 9.22 1.85 -7.03
N MET A 20 10.22 1.37 -6.30
CA MET A 20 11.31 2.15 -5.76
C MET A 20 12.64 1.59 -6.26
N ALA A 21 13.55 2.46 -6.65
CA ALA A 21 14.90 2.09 -7.04
C ALA A 21 15.93 3.07 -6.45
N THR A 22 17.17 2.59 -6.32
CA THR A 22 18.30 3.46 -6.02
C THR A 22 18.65 4.29 -7.24
N ASP A 23 19.47 5.32 -7.06
CA ASP A 23 20.08 6.10 -8.15
C ASP A 23 20.97 5.25 -9.06
N THR A 24 21.49 4.12 -8.56
CA THR A 24 22.26 3.12 -9.32
C THR A 24 21.38 2.10 -10.06
N GLY A 25 20.04 2.23 -10.00
CA GLY A 25 19.08 1.40 -10.73
C GLY A 25 18.72 0.08 -10.06
N VAL A 26 19.08 -0.14 -8.79
CA VAL A 26 18.68 -1.34 -8.05
C VAL A 26 17.22 -1.20 -7.62
N ASN A 27 16.34 -2.10 -8.10
CA ASN A 27 14.94 -2.14 -7.68
C ASN A 27 14.82 -2.70 -6.26
N LEU A 28 14.32 -1.90 -5.33
CA LEU A 28 14.19 -2.23 -3.92
C LEU A 28 13.01 -3.17 -3.62
N LEU A 29 12.07 -3.28 -4.57
CA LEU A 29 10.92 -4.20 -4.51
C LEU A 29 11.15 -5.50 -5.30
N ALA A 30 12.37 -5.76 -5.78
CA ALA A 30 12.73 -7.03 -6.39
C ALA A 30 13.19 -8.03 -5.31
N PRO A 31 12.61 -9.25 -5.24
CA PRO A 31 12.96 -10.23 -4.21
C PRO A 31 14.43 -10.64 -4.20
N GLY A 32 15.13 -10.58 -5.35
CA GLY A 32 16.57 -10.86 -5.47
C GLY A 32 16.94 -12.33 -5.27
N LYS A 33 18.25 -12.61 -5.34
CA LYS A 33 18.80 -13.97 -5.32
C LYS A 33 19.70 -14.27 -4.11
N THR A 34 19.98 -13.29 -3.28
CA THR A 34 20.89 -13.39 -2.15
C THR A 34 20.18 -13.08 -0.83
N PRO A 35 20.65 -13.62 0.32
CA PRO A 35 20.07 -13.33 1.64
C PRO A 35 20.03 -11.83 1.95
N LYS A 36 21.09 -11.09 1.62
CA LYS A 36 21.17 -9.63 1.82
C LYS A 36 20.13 -8.89 0.99
N THR A 37 19.89 -9.33 -0.24
CA THR A 37 18.86 -8.77 -1.11
C THR A 37 17.47 -9.09 -0.58
N ASN A 38 17.27 -10.27 0.00
CA ASN A 38 16.01 -10.68 0.61
C ASN A 38 15.66 -9.81 1.82
N LEU A 39 16.60 -9.51 2.71
CA LEU A 39 16.36 -8.61 3.84
C LEU A 39 16.06 -7.17 3.36
N MET A 40 16.77 -6.70 2.36
CA MET A 40 16.50 -5.41 1.72
C MET A 40 15.09 -5.39 1.11
N PHE A 41 14.74 -6.40 0.31
CA PHE A 41 13.40 -6.54 -0.25
C PHE A 41 12.32 -6.53 0.85
N LEU A 42 12.46 -7.38 1.87
CA LEU A 42 11.50 -7.44 2.99
C LEU A 42 11.36 -6.10 3.69
N THR A 43 12.46 -5.38 3.90
CA THR A 43 12.44 -4.04 4.51
C THR A 43 11.54 -3.10 3.74
N PHE A 44 11.76 -2.96 2.43
CA PHE A 44 10.96 -2.04 1.62
C PHE A 44 9.52 -2.56 1.42
N PHE A 45 9.34 -3.86 1.22
CA PHE A 45 8.05 -4.48 1.02
C PHE A 45 7.11 -4.31 2.23
N VAL A 46 7.60 -4.59 3.45
CA VAL A 46 6.82 -4.42 4.68
C VAL A 46 6.52 -2.94 4.94
N ASN A 47 7.46 -2.04 4.65
CA ASN A 47 7.21 -0.61 4.77
C ASN A 47 6.13 -0.12 3.81
N VAL A 48 6.01 -0.70 2.60
CA VAL A 48 4.86 -0.39 1.71
C VAL A 48 3.54 -0.83 2.34
N ILE A 49 3.46 -2.02 2.89
CA ILE A 49 2.25 -2.52 3.56
C ILE A 49 1.89 -1.61 4.74
N ARG A 50 2.89 -1.22 5.56
CA ARG A 50 2.73 -0.29 6.68
C ARG A 50 2.21 1.08 6.23
N ALA A 51 2.79 1.64 5.17
CA ALA A 51 2.38 2.93 4.62
C ALA A 51 0.93 2.90 4.11
N VAL A 52 0.56 1.84 3.38
CA VAL A 52 -0.80 1.68 2.86
C VAL A 52 -1.81 1.50 3.99
N ASP A 53 -1.50 0.72 5.02
CA ASP A 53 -2.37 0.56 6.18
C ASP A 53 -2.56 1.87 6.94
N THR A 54 -1.46 2.57 7.20
CA THR A 54 -1.49 3.82 7.98
C THR A 54 -2.27 4.93 7.27
N TYR A 55 -2.16 5.00 5.94
CA TYR A 55 -2.70 6.10 5.12
C TYR A 55 -3.73 5.64 4.08
N ALA A 56 -4.47 4.56 4.38
CA ALA A 56 -5.51 4.04 3.49
C ALA A 56 -6.58 5.09 3.13
N ASP A 57 -6.95 5.91 4.10
CA ASP A 57 -7.87 7.05 3.95
C ASP A 57 -7.35 8.08 2.94
N LEU A 58 -6.09 8.45 3.02
CA LEU A 58 -5.46 9.42 2.14
C LEU A 58 -5.26 8.85 0.72
N LEU A 59 -4.92 7.55 0.60
CA LEU A 59 -4.89 6.87 -0.68
C LEU A 59 -6.27 6.83 -1.34
N ARG A 60 -7.35 6.60 -0.56
CA ARG A 60 -8.72 6.70 -1.08
C ARG A 60 -9.06 8.13 -1.55
N ALA A 61 -8.63 9.15 -0.82
CA ALA A 61 -8.80 10.54 -1.22
C ALA A 61 -8.08 10.85 -2.54
N SER A 62 -6.88 10.29 -2.75
CA SER A 62 -6.05 10.55 -3.93
C SER A 62 -6.67 10.11 -5.27
N ILE A 63 -7.66 9.22 -5.21
CA ILE A 63 -8.39 8.68 -6.36
C ILE A 63 -9.86 9.09 -6.39
N ALA A 64 -10.26 9.99 -5.50
CA ALA A 64 -11.63 10.43 -5.36
C ALA A 64 -12.09 11.25 -6.58
N SER A 65 -13.21 10.87 -7.17
CA SER A 65 -13.89 11.60 -8.21
C SER A 65 -15.32 11.08 -8.38
N ALA A 66 -16.23 11.90 -8.89
CA ALA A 66 -17.61 11.50 -9.15
C ALA A 66 -17.71 10.24 -10.05
N GLY A 67 -16.86 10.13 -11.07
CA GLY A 67 -16.82 8.95 -11.93
C GLY A 67 -16.33 7.70 -11.17
N ASN A 68 -15.37 7.87 -10.29
CA ASN A 68 -14.81 6.78 -9.50
C ASN A 68 -15.77 6.29 -8.39
N ASP A 69 -16.64 7.16 -7.86
CA ASP A 69 -17.66 6.76 -6.88
C ASP A 69 -18.63 5.73 -7.46
N HIS A 70 -18.96 5.83 -8.76
CA HIS A 70 -19.79 4.84 -9.44
C HIS A 70 -19.04 3.61 -9.93
N ARG A 71 -17.73 3.72 -10.13
CA ARG A 71 -16.90 2.65 -10.67
C ARG A 71 -16.41 1.69 -9.60
N LEU A 72 -15.88 2.22 -8.47
CA LEU A 72 -15.24 1.40 -7.43
C LEU A 72 -16.25 0.42 -6.78
N GLY A 73 -15.84 -0.85 -6.70
CA GLY A 73 -16.66 -1.91 -6.13
C GLY A 73 -17.78 -2.39 -7.04
N ALA A 74 -17.77 -2.01 -8.33
CA ALA A 74 -18.77 -2.44 -9.30
C ALA A 74 -18.09 -3.00 -10.55
N ASN A 75 -18.50 -4.21 -10.97
CA ASN A 75 -17.97 -4.91 -12.14
C ASN A 75 -16.43 -4.87 -12.17
N GLU A 76 -15.63 -5.24 -12.79
CA GLU A 76 -14.18 -5.32 -12.93
C GLU A 76 -13.30 -4.26 -12.22
N ALA A 77 -13.88 -3.35 -11.44
CA ALA A 77 -13.15 -2.34 -10.68
C ALA A 77 -12.87 -2.80 -9.24
N PRO A 78 -11.71 -2.44 -8.64
CA PRO A 78 -11.42 -2.79 -7.26
C PRO A 78 -12.42 -2.13 -6.30
N PRO A 79 -12.62 -2.68 -5.09
CA PRO A 79 -13.48 -2.07 -4.08
C PRO A 79 -12.96 -0.71 -3.60
N ALA A 80 -13.85 0.09 -2.99
CA ALA A 80 -13.47 1.37 -2.37
C ALA A 80 -12.60 1.20 -1.10
N ILE A 81 -12.50 -0.01 -0.58
CA ILE A 81 -11.68 -0.36 0.58
C ILE A 81 -10.22 -0.49 0.11
N ILE A 82 -9.34 0.36 0.62
CA ILE A 82 -7.91 0.25 0.33
C ILE A 82 -7.33 -0.93 1.10
N SER A 83 -6.92 -1.95 0.34
CA SER A 83 -6.29 -3.18 0.83
C SER A 83 -5.16 -3.59 -0.10
N VAL A 84 -4.32 -4.53 0.35
CA VAL A 84 -3.12 -4.97 -0.36
C VAL A 84 -3.22 -6.45 -0.69
N PHE A 85 -3.05 -6.79 -1.97
CA PHE A 85 -2.84 -8.15 -2.43
C PHE A 85 -1.34 -8.42 -2.58
N VAL A 86 -0.85 -9.50 -2.00
CA VAL A 86 0.57 -9.89 -2.08
C VAL A 86 0.77 -11.29 -2.65
N GLY A 87 -0.28 -12.09 -2.72
CA GLY A 87 -0.26 -13.49 -3.12
C GLY A 87 0.12 -14.42 -1.96
N LYS A 88 -0.39 -15.65 -2.05
CA LYS A 88 -0.29 -16.66 -0.98
C LYS A 88 1.12 -16.88 -0.48
N TYR A 89 2.09 -16.96 -1.38
CA TYR A 89 3.48 -17.22 -0.98
C TYR A 89 4.07 -16.10 -0.11
N LEU A 90 3.89 -14.83 -0.50
CA LEU A 90 4.41 -13.72 0.31
C LEU A 90 3.61 -13.54 1.61
N SER A 91 2.33 -13.89 1.63
CA SER A 91 1.55 -13.95 2.87
C SER A 91 2.14 -14.97 3.84
N GLU A 92 2.51 -16.17 3.38
CA GLU A 92 3.17 -17.20 4.18
C GLU A 92 4.55 -16.73 4.68
N VAL A 93 5.32 -16.02 3.84
CA VAL A 93 6.60 -15.41 4.22
C VAL A 93 6.41 -14.39 5.33
N LEU A 94 5.44 -13.49 5.21
CA LEU A 94 5.15 -12.49 6.24
C LEU A 94 4.75 -13.13 7.56
N GLU A 95 3.92 -14.18 7.53
CA GLU A 95 3.56 -14.94 8.73
C GLU A 95 4.76 -15.63 9.37
N ALA A 96 5.66 -16.20 8.57
CA ALA A 96 6.88 -16.85 9.07
C ALA A 96 7.81 -15.82 9.73
N VAL A 97 7.95 -14.63 9.15
CA VAL A 97 8.72 -13.53 9.74
C VAL A 97 8.10 -13.06 11.04
N GLU A 98 6.77 -12.88 11.09
CA GLU A 98 6.05 -12.42 12.29
C GLU A 98 6.20 -13.39 13.47
N LYS A 99 6.11 -14.71 13.20
CA LYS A 99 6.13 -15.76 14.23
C LYS A 99 7.52 -16.09 14.75
N ARG A 100 8.57 -15.54 14.16
CA ARG A 100 9.94 -15.88 14.49
C ARG A 100 10.33 -15.31 15.85
N VAL A 101 10.97 -16.16 16.69
CA VAL A 101 11.55 -15.73 17.97
C VAL A 101 12.93 -15.13 17.71
N THR A 102 13.07 -13.83 17.93
CA THR A 102 14.29 -13.06 17.61
C THR A 102 15.40 -13.15 18.65
N ASP A 103 15.13 -13.70 19.83
CA ASP A 103 16.09 -13.77 20.95
C ASP A 103 17.24 -14.75 20.74
N LYS A 104 17.26 -15.50 19.65
CA LYS A 104 18.29 -16.51 19.32
C LYS A 104 18.79 -16.33 17.89
N PHE A 105 19.42 -15.20 17.62
CA PHE A 105 20.18 -15.03 16.38
C PHE A 105 21.58 -15.65 16.56
N ASP A 106 21.68 -16.96 16.33
CA ASP A 106 22.95 -17.66 16.16
C ASP A 106 23.46 -17.51 14.72
N GLU A 107 24.78 -17.68 14.50
CA GLU A 107 25.37 -17.63 13.13
C GLU A 107 24.77 -18.68 12.18
N GLN A 108 24.09 -19.72 12.71
CA GLN A 108 23.32 -20.68 11.93
C GLN A 108 21.99 -20.09 11.37
N ASP A 109 21.55 -18.96 11.86
CA ASP A 109 20.35 -18.25 11.40
C ASP A 109 20.54 -17.43 10.13
N GLU A 110 21.78 -17.32 9.61
CA GLU A 110 22.00 -16.91 8.21
C GLU A 110 21.18 -17.77 7.23
N ALA A 111 20.89 -19.02 7.60
CA ALA A 111 20.06 -19.91 6.79
C ALA A 111 18.59 -19.46 6.66
N ILE A 112 18.10 -18.61 7.57
CA ILE A 112 16.71 -18.15 7.59
C ILE A 112 16.57 -16.74 7.01
N LEU A 113 17.64 -15.96 6.99
CA LEU A 113 17.76 -14.84 6.05
C LEU A 113 17.82 -15.34 4.59
N LYS A 114 18.18 -16.60 4.41
CA LYS A 114 17.97 -17.41 3.19
C LYS A 114 16.54 -17.95 3.14
N LEU A 115 15.53 -17.10 3.30
CA LEU A 115 14.21 -17.39 2.72
C LEU A 115 14.50 -17.73 1.28
N ASP A 116 14.32 -19.01 0.90
CA ASP A 116 14.59 -19.49 -0.46
C ASP A 116 13.48 -18.98 -1.40
N LEU A 117 13.41 -17.65 -1.50
CA LEU A 117 12.53 -16.94 -2.44
C LEU A 117 12.81 -17.37 -3.87
N HIS A 118 13.97 -18.02 -4.09
CA HIS A 118 14.41 -18.48 -5.38
C HIS A 118 13.58 -19.58 -6.00
N LYS A 119 13.13 -20.53 -5.17
CA LYS A 119 12.29 -21.64 -5.65
C LYS A 119 10.88 -21.17 -5.97
N SER A 120 10.47 -20.05 -5.43
CA SER A 120 9.10 -19.57 -5.42
C SER A 120 8.86 -18.34 -6.32
N ILE A 121 9.91 -17.74 -6.90
CA ILE A 121 9.72 -16.69 -7.92
C ILE A 121 8.90 -17.19 -9.11
N PRO A 122 9.09 -18.40 -9.64
CA PRO A 122 8.19 -18.98 -10.63
C PRO A 122 6.76 -19.13 -10.14
N GLU A 123 6.54 -19.45 -8.86
CA GLU A 123 5.21 -19.57 -8.25
C GLU A 123 4.56 -18.20 -8.05
N LEU A 124 5.33 -17.15 -7.68
CA LEU A 124 4.86 -15.77 -7.66
C LEU A 124 4.38 -15.27 -9.03
N LEU A 125 5.05 -15.70 -10.11
CA LEU A 125 4.67 -15.38 -11.48
C LEU A 125 3.50 -16.25 -12.00
N LEU A 126 3.27 -17.42 -11.38
CA LEU A 126 2.24 -18.38 -11.74
C LEU A 126 0.98 -18.27 -10.86
N ASP A 127 0.96 -17.36 -9.86
CA ASP A 127 -0.26 -17.08 -9.11
C ASP A 127 -1.29 -16.44 -10.04
N ASN A 128 -2.17 -17.32 -10.60
CA ASN A 128 -3.26 -16.97 -11.48
C ASN A 128 -4.49 -16.42 -10.74
N THR A 129 -4.37 -16.09 -9.45
CA THR A 129 -5.45 -15.43 -8.72
C THR A 129 -5.82 -14.14 -9.44
N ASP A 130 -7.11 -13.96 -9.74
CA ASP A 130 -7.61 -12.73 -10.38
C ASP A 130 -7.48 -11.56 -9.43
N ARG A 131 -6.26 -10.99 -9.36
CA ARG A 131 -5.91 -9.82 -8.52
C ARG A 131 -6.76 -8.59 -8.82
N ASN A 132 -7.46 -8.55 -9.97
CA ASN A 132 -8.37 -7.44 -10.28
C ASN A 132 -9.59 -7.44 -9.38
N ARG A 133 -9.98 -8.60 -8.83
CA ARG A 133 -11.13 -8.77 -7.96
C ARG A 133 -10.80 -8.74 -6.48
N THR A 134 -9.53 -8.65 -6.10
CA THR A 134 -9.10 -8.71 -4.70
C THR A 134 -8.96 -7.32 -4.10
N SER A 135 -7.84 -6.69 -4.34
CA SER A 135 -7.43 -5.45 -3.68
C SER A 135 -7.07 -4.36 -4.67
N PRO A 136 -7.34 -3.08 -4.37
CA PRO A 136 -6.96 -1.97 -5.24
C PRO A 136 -5.46 -1.75 -5.33
N PHE A 137 -4.68 -2.27 -4.37
CA PHE A 137 -3.23 -2.20 -4.37
C PHE A 137 -2.63 -3.60 -4.37
N ALA A 138 -1.88 -3.98 -5.41
CA ALA A 138 -1.42 -5.35 -5.61
C ALA A 138 0.05 -5.43 -5.97
N PHE A 139 0.77 -6.35 -5.33
CA PHE A 139 2.14 -6.69 -5.68
C PHE A 139 2.19 -7.59 -6.92
N THR A 140 3.09 -7.28 -7.86
CA THR A 140 3.20 -7.99 -9.14
C THR A 140 4.61 -8.51 -9.42
N GLY A 141 5.30 -8.94 -8.37
CA GLY A 141 6.59 -9.60 -8.44
C GLY A 141 7.82 -8.68 -8.29
N ASN A 142 7.75 -7.43 -8.70
CA ASN A 142 8.84 -6.44 -8.57
C ASN A 142 8.36 -5.00 -8.45
N LYS A 143 7.06 -4.79 -8.31
CA LYS A 143 6.39 -3.49 -8.18
C LYS A 143 5.00 -3.69 -7.62
N PHE A 144 4.38 -2.59 -7.23
CA PHE A 144 2.95 -2.55 -6.92
C PHE A 144 2.15 -1.92 -8.06
N GLU A 145 0.91 -2.34 -8.21
CA GLU A 145 -0.10 -1.71 -9.06
C GLU A 145 -1.18 -1.10 -8.20
N PHE A 146 -1.40 0.22 -8.32
CA PHE A 146 -2.56 0.88 -7.75
C PHE A 146 -3.65 0.99 -8.84
N ARG A 147 -4.65 0.13 -8.77
CA ARG A 147 -5.65 -0.10 -9.83
C ARG A 147 -6.92 0.73 -9.70
N ALA A 148 -6.97 1.56 -8.68
CA ALA A 148 -8.15 2.35 -8.36
C ALA A 148 -8.20 3.73 -9.05
N VAL A 149 -7.18 4.10 -9.81
CA VAL A 149 -7.14 5.37 -10.55
C VAL A 149 -8.10 5.33 -11.73
N GLY A 150 -8.94 6.35 -11.88
CA GLY A 150 -9.90 6.45 -12.99
C GLY A 150 -9.21 6.59 -14.36
N SER A 151 -9.86 6.12 -15.43
CA SER A 151 -9.27 6.08 -16.79
C SER A 151 -8.93 7.45 -17.35
N SER A 152 -9.71 8.47 -17.06
CA SER A 152 -9.51 9.87 -17.49
C SER A 152 -8.69 10.69 -16.47
N ALA A 153 -8.47 10.16 -15.24
CA ALA A 153 -7.75 10.87 -14.21
C ALA A 153 -6.24 10.90 -14.46
N ASN A 154 -5.58 11.95 -13.97
CA ASN A 154 -4.13 12.00 -13.89
C ASN A 154 -3.64 11.17 -12.70
N CYS A 155 -2.58 10.39 -12.90
CA CYS A 155 -1.99 9.58 -11.83
C CYS A 155 -1.22 10.41 -10.79
N ALA A 156 -1.00 11.71 -11.02
CA ALA A 156 -0.15 12.56 -10.19
C ALA A 156 -0.56 12.56 -8.72
N ASN A 157 -1.86 12.70 -8.41
CA ASN A 157 -2.34 12.71 -7.02
C ASN A 157 -2.02 11.40 -6.31
N ALA A 158 -2.30 10.26 -6.95
CA ALA A 158 -2.00 8.94 -6.38
C ALA A 158 -0.49 8.74 -6.17
N MET A 159 0.34 9.15 -7.14
CA MET A 159 1.80 9.05 -7.04
C MET A 159 2.38 9.97 -5.97
N THR A 160 1.86 11.19 -5.85
CA THR A 160 2.27 12.15 -4.82
C THR A 160 2.00 11.57 -3.43
N VAL A 161 0.80 11.03 -3.21
CA VAL A 161 0.44 10.40 -1.92
C VAL A 161 1.32 9.17 -1.66
N LEU A 162 1.49 8.27 -2.63
CA LEU A 162 2.35 7.09 -2.47
C LEU A 162 3.77 7.47 -2.08
N ASN A 163 4.37 8.44 -2.76
CA ASN A 163 5.73 8.87 -2.45
C ASN A 163 5.83 9.53 -1.07
N ALA A 164 4.86 10.38 -0.69
CA ALA A 164 4.85 11.06 0.60
C ALA A 164 4.72 10.05 1.76
N ILE A 165 3.75 9.12 1.69
CA ILE A 165 3.56 8.11 2.75
C ILE A 165 4.74 7.17 2.88
N MET A 166 5.40 6.83 1.77
CA MET A 166 6.61 6.02 1.81
C MET A 166 7.79 6.77 2.43
N SER A 167 7.98 8.04 2.08
CA SER A 167 9.04 8.87 2.68
C SER A 167 8.90 8.94 4.19
N GLU A 168 7.71 9.24 4.69
CA GLU A 168 7.43 9.31 6.13
C GLU A 168 7.61 7.95 6.81
N THR A 169 7.05 6.88 6.22
CA THR A 169 7.13 5.53 6.81
C THR A 169 8.58 5.04 6.88
N LEU A 170 9.39 5.27 5.86
CA LEU A 170 10.81 4.90 5.85
C LEU A 170 11.62 5.74 6.85
N ALA A 171 11.30 7.03 7.00
CA ALA A 171 11.94 7.89 8.00
C ALA A 171 11.65 7.39 9.42
N GLN A 172 10.39 7.03 9.69
CA GLN A 172 9.98 6.45 10.97
C GLN A 172 10.64 5.09 11.22
N PHE A 173 10.63 4.20 10.21
CA PHE A 173 11.33 2.91 10.28
C PHE A 173 12.80 3.06 10.64
N LYS A 174 13.50 3.96 9.93
CA LYS A 174 14.91 4.25 10.23
C LYS A 174 15.11 4.70 11.67
N LYS A 175 14.29 5.62 12.15
CA LYS A 175 14.35 6.13 13.52
C LYS A 175 14.17 5.03 14.56
N GLU A 176 13.22 4.11 14.34
CA GLU A 176 12.96 2.99 15.25
C GLU A 176 14.11 1.98 15.25
N VAL A 177 14.66 1.66 14.07
CA VAL A 177 15.84 0.78 13.95
C VAL A 177 17.06 1.40 14.62
N ASP A 178 17.34 2.68 14.37
CA ASP A 178 18.48 3.39 14.97
C ASP A 178 18.37 3.39 16.51
N ALA A 179 17.18 3.60 17.06
CA ALA A 179 16.94 3.56 18.51
C ALA A 179 17.21 2.18 19.14
N LEU A 180 16.99 1.08 18.44
CA LEU A 180 17.33 -0.27 18.89
C LEU A 180 18.84 -0.51 18.81
N ILE A 181 19.49 -0.05 17.75
CA ILE A 181 20.95 -0.14 17.61
C ILE A 181 21.65 0.65 18.73
N GLU A 182 21.17 1.83 19.07
CA GLU A 182 21.69 2.62 20.19
C GLU A 182 21.54 1.94 21.54
N LYS A 183 20.55 1.06 21.70
CA LYS A 183 20.37 0.20 22.88
C LYS A 183 21.25 -1.04 22.90
N GLY A 184 22.01 -1.29 21.83
CA GLY A 184 22.98 -2.38 21.72
C GLY A 184 22.58 -3.54 20.80
N ASP A 185 21.45 -3.44 20.09
CA ASP A 185 21.06 -4.47 19.13
C ASP A 185 21.99 -4.47 17.90
N LYS A 186 22.27 -5.65 17.36
CA LYS A 186 22.89 -5.75 16.03
C LYS A 186 21.91 -5.23 14.98
N LYS A 187 22.42 -4.58 13.94
CA LYS A 187 21.62 -3.92 12.91
C LYS A 187 20.55 -4.81 12.27
N GLU A 188 20.92 -6.05 11.92
CA GLU A 188 20.02 -7.01 11.29
C GLU A 188 18.89 -7.44 12.25
N ILE A 189 19.20 -7.56 13.54
CA ILE A 189 18.24 -7.89 14.60
C ILE A 189 17.27 -6.72 14.79
N ALA A 190 17.78 -5.49 14.90
CA ALA A 190 16.98 -4.29 15.03
C ALA A 190 16.00 -4.14 13.85
N ILE A 191 16.48 -4.35 12.61
CA ILE A 191 15.64 -4.35 11.42
C ILE A 191 14.52 -5.41 11.54
N MET A 192 14.87 -6.64 11.91
CA MET A 192 13.88 -7.72 12.02
C MET A 192 12.84 -7.46 13.11
N HIS A 193 13.22 -6.90 14.25
CA HIS A 193 12.27 -6.52 15.31
C HIS A 193 11.24 -5.51 14.81
N VAL A 194 11.70 -4.44 14.15
CA VAL A 194 10.79 -3.43 13.63
C VAL A 194 9.91 -4.00 12.50
N LEU A 195 10.46 -4.86 11.63
CA LEU A 195 9.66 -5.53 10.59
C LEU A 195 8.55 -6.41 11.18
N GLN A 196 8.84 -7.18 12.22
CA GLN A 196 7.85 -8.02 12.91
C GLN A 196 6.73 -7.18 13.51
N GLN A 197 7.08 -6.07 14.17
CA GLN A 197 6.10 -5.13 14.69
C GLN A 197 5.22 -4.57 13.56
N TYR A 198 5.82 -4.10 12.47
CA TYR A 198 5.08 -3.52 11.34
C TYR A 198 4.16 -4.54 10.67
N ILE A 199 4.61 -5.80 10.51
CA ILE A 199 3.77 -6.88 9.98
C ILE A 199 2.56 -7.10 10.91
N SER A 200 2.80 -7.28 12.21
CA SER A 200 1.74 -7.53 13.18
C SER A 200 0.68 -6.42 13.20
N GLU A 201 1.10 -5.17 13.16
CA GLU A 201 0.21 -4.02 13.19
C GLU A 201 -0.55 -3.80 11.87
N SER A 202 0.05 -4.16 10.72
CA SER A 202 -0.44 -3.80 9.38
C SER A 202 -1.04 -4.96 8.59
N LYS A 203 -0.91 -6.21 9.05
CA LYS A 203 -1.47 -7.38 8.33
C LYS A 203 -2.99 -7.30 8.10
N LYS A 204 -3.70 -6.48 8.86
CA LYS A 204 -5.14 -6.24 8.67
C LYS A 204 -5.49 -5.67 7.29
N VAL A 205 -4.56 -5.00 6.61
CA VAL A 205 -4.77 -4.44 5.27
C VAL A 205 -4.59 -5.49 4.16
N LEU A 206 -3.99 -6.67 4.48
CA LEU A 206 -3.77 -7.74 3.50
C LEU A 206 -5.08 -8.46 3.18
N PHE A 207 -5.36 -8.64 1.90
CA PHE A 207 -6.57 -9.33 1.44
C PHE A 207 -6.36 -10.02 0.09
N GLU A 208 -6.79 -11.28 0.00
CA GLU A 208 -6.65 -12.15 -1.17
C GLU A 208 -7.96 -12.78 -1.65
N GLY A 209 -9.08 -12.42 -1.03
CA GLY A 209 -10.40 -12.96 -1.35
C GLY A 209 -11.14 -12.19 -2.44
N ASP A 210 -12.45 -12.47 -2.58
CA ASP A 210 -13.34 -11.73 -3.47
C ASP A 210 -13.71 -10.36 -2.88
N GLY A 211 -13.09 -9.30 -3.41
CA GLY A 211 -13.28 -7.91 -2.99
C GLY A 211 -14.67 -7.34 -3.28
N TYR A 212 -15.50 -8.03 -4.08
CA TYR A 212 -16.89 -7.60 -4.39
C TYR A 212 -17.91 -8.16 -3.42
N SER A 213 -17.53 -9.10 -2.57
CA SER A 213 -18.45 -9.74 -1.65
C SER A 213 -18.86 -8.82 -0.50
N ASP A 214 -20.12 -8.94 -0.07
CA ASP A 214 -20.59 -8.27 1.16
C ASP A 214 -19.83 -8.77 2.40
N ALA A 215 -19.36 -10.01 2.37
CA ALA A 215 -18.53 -10.58 3.42
C ALA A 215 -17.21 -9.82 3.58
N TRP A 216 -16.60 -9.37 2.49
CA TRP A 216 -15.40 -8.54 2.57
C TRP A 216 -15.68 -7.17 3.21
N ALA A 217 -16.77 -6.52 2.84
CA ALA A 217 -17.14 -5.23 3.44
C ALA A 217 -17.31 -5.34 4.96
N GLN A 218 -17.97 -6.41 5.43
CA GLN A 218 -18.15 -6.68 6.87
C GLN A 218 -16.81 -7.01 7.56
N GLU A 219 -15.96 -7.80 6.92
CA GLU A 219 -14.65 -8.15 7.44
C GLU A 219 -13.71 -6.93 7.51
N ALA A 220 -13.74 -6.09 6.50
CA ALA A 220 -12.97 -4.85 6.47
C ALA A 220 -13.37 -3.89 7.60
N GLU A 221 -14.67 -3.77 7.88
CA GLU A 221 -15.19 -3.00 9.01
C GLU A 221 -14.67 -3.55 10.35
N LYS A 222 -14.72 -4.87 10.57
CA LYS A 222 -14.16 -5.51 11.77
C LYS A 222 -12.66 -5.28 11.93
N ARG A 223 -11.93 -5.22 10.82
CA ARG A 223 -10.50 -4.91 10.80
C ARG A 223 -10.20 -3.41 10.98
N GLY A 224 -11.22 -2.55 10.99
CA GLY A 224 -11.08 -1.09 11.06
C GLY A 224 -10.57 -0.45 9.78
N LEU A 225 -10.76 -1.11 8.62
CA LEU A 225 -10.42 -0.55 7.32
C LEU A 225 -11.52 0.39 6.83
N PRO A 226 -11.19 1.61 6.37
CA PRO A 226 -12.19 2.55 5.89
C PRO A 226 -12.84 2.06 4.58
N ASN A 227 -14.18 2.14 4.52
CA ASN A 227 -14.97 1.89 3.32
C ASN A 227 -15.72 3.16 2.91
N VAL A 228 -14.99 4.13 2.38
CA VAL A 228 -15.53 5.44 2.03
C VAL A 228 -15.96 5.44 0.56
N LYS A 229 -17.28 5.34 0.34
CA LYS A 229 -17.87 5.18 -0.99
C LYS A 229 -17.97 6.48 -1.79
N THR A 230 -18.06 7.64 -1.13
CA THR A 230 -18.31 8.92 -1.80
C THR A 230 -17.09 9.84 -1.77
N THR A 231 -16.88 10.57 -2.84
CA THR A 231 -15.78 11.53 -3.00
C THR A 231 -15.77 12.61 -1.91
N PRO A 232 -16.87 13.29 -1.56
CA PRO A 232 -16.82 14.34 -0.55
C PRO A 232 -16.26 13.83 0.78
N LEU A 233 -16.77 12.69 1.27
CA LEU A 233 -16.27 12.08 2.51
C LEU A 233 -14.82 11.59 2.41
N ALA A 234 -14.41 11.13 1.24
CA ALA A 234 -13.02 10.69 1.04
C ALA A 234 -12.04 11.87 1.09
N LEU A 235 -12.42 13.02 0.53
CA LEU A 235 -11.58 14.22 0.49
C LEU A 235 -11.29 14.79 1.87
N ASP A 236 -12.15 14.57 2.87
CA ASP A 236 -11.90 15.00 4.26
C ASP A 236 -10.58 14.45 4.83
N ALA A 237 -10.10 13.32 4.32
CA ALA A 237 -8.81 12.76 4.71
C ALA A 237 -7.64 13.70 4.39
N MET A 238 -7.76 14.56 3.37
CA MET A 238 -6.70 15.49 2.96
C MET A 238 -6.42 16.58 4.00
N VAL A 239 -7.44 17.00 4.75
CA VAL A 239 -7.33 18.12 5.71
C VAL A 239 -7.21 17.67 7.16
N THR A 240 -7.07 16.36 7.39
CA THR A 240 -6.81 15.82 8.73
C THR A 240 -5.45 16.29 9.28
N LYS A 241 -5.31 16.34 10.61
CA LYS A 241 -4.02 16.65 11.26
C LYS A 241 -2.90 15.73 10.78
N LYS A 242 -3.21 14.44 10.57
CA LYS A 242 -2.28 13.42 10.07
C LYS A 242 -1.79 13.75 8.66
N ALA A 243 -2.70 14.08 7.75
CA ALA A 243 -2.34 14.43 6.37
C ALA A 243 -1.55 15.74 6.30
N LYS A 244 -1.96 16.76 7.06
CA LYS A 244 -1.23 18.03 7.15
C LYS A 244 0.21 17.84 7.65
N ALA A 245 0.40 17.08 8.72
CA ALA A 245 1.73 16.75 9.22
C ALA A 245 2.58 15.98 8.22
N LEU A 246 2.00 14.99 7.53
CA LEU A 246 2.68 14.21 6.49
C LEU A 246 3.20 15.11 5.35
N PHE A 247 2.33 15.91 4.77
CA PHE A 247 2.70 16.72 3.60
C PHE A 247 3.65 17.87 3.95
N GLU A 248 3.55 18.41 5.16
CA GLU A 248 4.46 19.45 5.64
C GLU A 248 5.84 18.85 5.94
N SER A 249 5.93 17.70 6.64
CA SER A 249 7.20 17.03 6.95
C SER A 249 7.95 16.56 5.71
N THR A 250 7.21 16.17 4.67
CA THR A 250 7.78 15.74 3.38
C THR A 250 8.00 16.90 2.40
N GLY A 251 7.60 18.13 2.76
CA GLY A 251 7.75 19.32 1.92
C GLY A 251 6.90 19.30 0.63
N VAL A 252 5.84 18.48 0.59
CA VAL A 252 4.98 18.32 -0.60
C VAL A 252 3.95 19.43 -0.69
N TYR A 253 3.23 19.72 0.41
CA TYR A 253 2.24 20.79 0.51
C TYR A 253 2.32 21.44 1.88
N ASN A 254 2.11 22.76 1.93
CA ASN A 254 1.80 23.46 3.17
C ASN A 254 0.28 23.39 3.48
N HIS A 255 -0.11 23.86 4.67
CA HIS A 255 -1.51 23.79 5.12
C HIS A 255 -2.47 24.54 4.19
N ALA A 256 -2.11 25.74 3.73
CA ALA A 256 -2.97 26.54 2.84
C ALA A 256 -3.15 25.87 1.48
N GLU A 257 -2.11 25.24 0.94
CA GLU A 257 -2.19 24.50 -0.31
C GLU A 257 -3.10 23.27 -0.18
N LEU A 258 -3.05 22.55 0.94
CA LEU A 258 -3.94 21.41 1.18
C LEU A 258 -5.40 21.82 1.29
N GLU A 259 -5.68 22.89 2.02
CA GLU A 259 -7.04 23.42 2.16
C GLU A 259 -7.59 23.89 0.80
N ALA A 260 -6.81 24.66 0.05
CA ALA A 260 -7.18 25.11 -1.28
C ALA A 260 -7.44 23.93 -2.24
N ARG A 261 -6.60 22.87 -2.21
CA ARG A 261 -6.81 21.67 -3.03
C ARG A 261 -8.07 20.91 -2.63
N HIS A 262 -8.33 20.78 -1.35
CA HIS A 262 -9.55 20.17 -0.83
C HIS A 262 -10.80 20.90 -1.35
N GLU A 263 -10.85 22.22 -1.23
CA GLU A 263 -11.95 23.05 -1.73
C GLU A 263 -12.12 22.93 -3.25
N ILE A 264 -11.03 22.98 -4.00
CA ILE A 264 -11.06 22.84 -5.47
C ILE A 264 -11.61 21.47 -5.90
N GLU A 265 -11.22 20.39 -5.22
CA GLU A 265 -11.72 19.04 -5.56
C GLU A 265 -13.21 18.88 -5.21
N LEU A 266 -13.67 19.48 -4.11
CA LEU A 266 -15.10 19.55 -3.78
C LEU A 266 -15.88 20.35 -4.82
N GLU A 267 -15.39 21.51 -5.26
CA GLU A 267 -16.03 22.30 -6.34
C GLU A 267 -16.11 21.53 -7.65
N LYS A 268 -15.03 20.83 -8.02
CA LYS A 268 -15.02 19.97 -9.22
C LYS A 268 -16.07 18.86 -9.12
N TYR A 269 -16.22 18.27 -7.93
CA TYR A 269 -17.22 17.25 -7.68
C TYR A 269 -18.63 17.84 -7.87
N ILE A 270 -18.95 18.97 -7.24
CA ILE A 270 -20.24 19.64 -7.34
C ILE A 270 -20.57 19.96 -8.81
N LYS A 271 -19.64 20.55 -9.55
CA LYS A 271 -19.83 20.88 -10.97
C LYS A 271 -20.06 19.67 -11.87
N LYS A 272 -19.63 18.48 -11.44
CA LYS A 272 -19.78 17.25 -12.22
C LYS A 272 -21.07 16.49 -11.92
N VAL A 273 -21.65 16.67 -10.73
CA VAL A 273 -22.88 15.99 -10.32
C VAL A 273 -24.14 16.85 -10.53
N GLN A 274 -23.99 18.16 -10.78
CA GLN A 274 -25.03 19.07 -11.25
C GLN A 274 -25.31 18.85 -12.74
#